data_4aaba63fc77d57a7b5e19ad0dfa2501d
#
_entry.id   4aaba63fc77d57a7b5e19ad0dfa2501d
#
_cell.length_a   1.000
_cell.length_b   1.000
_cell.length_c   1.000
_cell.angle_alpha   90.00
_cell.angle_beta   90.00
_cell.angle_gamma   90.00
#
_symmetry.space_group_name_H-M   'P 1'
#
loop_
_entity.id
_entity.type
_entity.pdbx_description
1 polymer ?
#
loop_
_entity_poly.entity_id
_entity_poly.type
_entity_poly.pdbx_seq_one_letter_code
_entity_poly.pdbx_strand_id
1 'polypeptide(L)'
;MSAVRKKRTDAEQQVAELLRTAKESLGLSVAFLTRMDGTTQTLEVVETSIPLLFQDGATQPQESTFCQAILDGRLPAVIPDVGALPVAKRLPAARFPRIRSYVSVPVTLSDGSLYGTFCAAALTTDKGLTKRDQSLMNVLASAAAVIIEPGVREAERVRAIRHRLDPLMAAGGPTVVLQPIVSLRTGERIGAEALSRFPSDWGMAPDVCFEEAHSVGRGARLELQALERAARLLEQVSGYVAMNVSPETLLDPECQRLFGRLPADRLLIELSEHDPVEDYEALGDALAPLRARGAKLAIDDVGAGFSSLRHIVLTSPDVIKIDRSIAAGLAADPVLHTLVRALVQFAHGSGATVVAEGIETEDDALALRELDVDSGQGWLFGRPGPVEALLATATWRPARAPGATAIPRSRQATDHLPGVEPVDNPAQVLPL
;
A
#
# COMPACT_ATOMS: atom_id res chain seq x y z
N MET A 1 -6.93 -1.48 42.69
CA MET A 1 -6.23 -1.35 41.41
C MET A 1 -7.16 -0.55 40.48
N SER A 2 -6.80 0.68 40.17
CA SER A 2 -7.59 1.54 39.26
C SER A 2 -7.44 0.99 37.85
N ALA A 3 -8.52 0.47 37.27
CA ALA A 3 -8.54 0.11 35.86
C ALA A 3 -8.34 1.40 35.04
N VAL A 4 -7.23 1.48 34.32
CA VAL A 4 -6.98 2.56 33.37
C VAL A 4 -8.08 2.47 32.32
N ARG A 5 -9.01 3.41 32.36
CA ARG A 5 -10.10 3.50 31.37
C ARG A 5 -9.45 3.75 30.00
N LYS A 6 -9.55 2.77 29.10
CA LYS A 6 -9.09 2.93 27.70
C LYS A 6 -9.75 4.17 27.12
N LYS A 7 -8.97 5.05 26.49
CA LYS A 7 -9.51 6.25 25.81
C LYS A 7 -10.38 5.75 24.65
N ARG A 8 -11.64 6.17 24.64
CA ARG A 8 -12.59 5.83 23.56
C ARG A 8 -12.14 6.51 22.26
N THR A 9 -12.35 5.84 21.15
CA THR A 9 -12.23 6.40 19.80
C THR A 9 -13.35 7.41 19.54
N ASP A 10 -13.23 8.21 18.49
CA ASP A 10 -14.26 9.19 18.13
C ASP A 10 -15.61 8.50 17.84
N ALA A 11 -15.60 7.36 17.15
CA ALA A 11 -16.80 6.56 16.91
C ALA A 11 -17.43 6.04 18.22
N GLU A 12 -16.61 5.50 19.14
CA GLU A 12 -17.08 5.08 20.45
C GLU A 12 -17.65 6.22 21.30
N GLN A 13 -17.11 7.45 21.14
CA GLN A 13 -17.64 8.66 21.80
C GLN A 13 -19.01 9.05 21.25
N GLN A 14 -19.16 9.08 19.91
CA GLN A 14 -20.45 9.37 19.27
C GLN A 14 -21.52 8.34 19.64
N VAL A 15 -21.18 7.05 19.66
CA VAL A 15 -22.09 5.98 20.13
C VAL A 15 -22.44 6.18 21.60
N ALA A 16 -21.50 6.59 22.45
CA ALA A 16 -21.79 6.88 23.86
C ALA A 16 -22.81 8.02 24.03
N GLU A 17 -22.81 9.02 23.17
CA GLU A 17 -23.81 10.09 23.16
C GLU A 17 -25.21 9.57 22.80
N LEU A 18 -25.31 8.70 21.79
CA LEU A 18 -26.56 8.01 21.44
C LEU A 18 -27.08 7.17 22.60
N LEU A 19 -26.21 6.42 23.27
CA LEU A 19 -26.55 5.61 24.44
C LEU A 19 -26.99 6.46 25.62
N ARG A 20 -26.36 7.62 25.84
CA ARG A 20 -26.77 8.57 26.87
C ARG A 20 -28.16 9.12 26.58
N THR A 21 -28.41 9.50 25.32
CA THR A 21 -29.74 9.95 24.87
C THR A 21 -30.80 8.88 25.11
N ALA A 22 -30.52 7.62 24.75
CA ALA A 22 -31.42 6.50 25.00
C ALA A 22 -31.70 6.32 26.50
N LYS A 23 -30.64 6.28 27.30
CA LYS A 23 -30.73 6.11 28.76
C LYS A 23 -31.59 7.22 29.41
N GLU A 24 -31.35 8.47 29.04
CA GLU A 24 -32.06 9.61 29.59
C GLU A 24 -33.53 9.68 29.12
N SER A 25 -33.77 9.47 27.82
CA SER A 25 -35.13 9.50 27.26
C SER A 25 -36.01 8.41 27.78
N LEU A 26 -35.46 7.25 28.08
CA LEU A 26 -36.16 6.09 28.61
C LEU A 26 -36.21 6.06 30.17
N GLY A 27 -35.43 6.92 30.84
CA GLY A 27 -35.32 6.93 32.30
C GLY A 27 -34.66 5.67 32.87
N LEU A 28 -33.85 4.96 32.06
CA LEU A 28 -33.23 3.71 32.48
C LEU A 28 -31.84 3.93 33.10
N SER A 29 -31.33 2.95 33.84
CA SER A 29 -30.10 3.08 34.63
C SER A 29 -28.82 2.86 33.79
N VAL A 30 -28.93 2.12 32.69
CA VAL A 30 -27.80 1.77 31.79
C VAL A 30 -28.30 1.65 30.36
N ALA A 31 -27.48 2.11 29.42
CA ALA A 31 -27.60 1.80 28.00
C ALA A 31 -26.24 1.32 27.47
N PHE A 32 -26.25 0.41 26.54
CA PHE A 32 -25.02 -0.18 26.03
C PHE A 32 -25.19 -0.73 24.62
N LEU A 33 -24.09 -0.63 23.84
CA LEU A 33 -23.91 -1.29 22.57
C LEU A 33 -23.16 -2.61 22.81
N THR A 34 -23.64 -3.68 22.20
CA THR A 34 -22.93 -4.97 22.23
C THR A 34 -22.44 -5.35 20.85
N ARG A 35 -21.35 -6.13 20.80
CA ARG A 35 -20.94 -6.90 19.63
C ARG A 35 -21.18 -8.39 19.91
N MET A 36 -21.63 -9.11 18.89
CA MET A 36 -21.88 -10.54 18.94
C MET A 36 -21.06 -11.28 17.88
N ASP A 37 -20.34 -12.32 18.26
CA ASP A 37 -19.48 -13.10 17.36
C ASP A 37 -19.97 -14.55 17.12
N GLY A 38 -21.18 -14.85 17.57
CA GLY A 38 -21.79 -16.18 17.48
C GLY A 38 -21.61 -17.03 18.74
N THR A 39 -20.63 -16.71 19.58
CA THR A 39 -20.34 -17.42 20.85
C THR A 39 -20.36 -16.49 22.05
N THR A 40 -19.79 -15.30 21.86
CA THR A 40 -19.56 -14.31 22.91
C THR A 40 -20.28 -13.02 22.60
N GLN A 41 -20.88 -12.43 23.62
CA GLN A 41 -21.36 -11.06 23.61
C GLN A 41 -20.36 -10.18 24.36
N THR A 42 -19.89 -9.10 23.71
CA THR A 42 -19.02 -8.08 24.32
C THR A 42 -19.78 -6.77 24.45
N LEU A 43 -19.72 -6.13 25.62
CA LEU A 43 -20.22 -4.78 25.82
C LEU A 43 -19.18 -3.79 25.29
N GLU A 44 -19.37 -3.28 24.08
CA GLU A 44 -18.38 -2.40 23.39
C GLU A 44 -18.38 -0.99 24.00
N VAL A 45 -19.56 -0.39 24.16
CA VAL A 45 -19.72 0.93 24.74
C VAL A 45 -20.84 0.92 25.76
N VAL A 46 -20.59 1.46 26.95
CA VAL A 46 -21.55 1.46 28.05
C VAL A 46 -21.72 2.88 28.61
N GLU A 47 -22.97 3.34 28.73
CA GLU A 47 -23.36 4.54 29.47
C GLU A 47 -24.23 4.14 30.66
N THR A 48 -23.72 4.34 31.87
CA THR A 48 -24.34 3.81 33.08
C THR A 48 -24.28 4.74 34.28
N SER A 49 -25.31 4.72 35.09
CA SER A 49 -25.34 5.34 36.41
C SER A 49 -24.81 4.39 37.54
N ILE A 50 -24.47 3.15 37.17
CA ILE A 50 -24.00 2.09 38.09
C ILE A 50 -22.71 1.44 37.55
N PRO A 51 -21.60 2.13 37.50
CA PRO A 51 -20.36 1.73 36.76
C PRO A 51 -19.71 0.46 37.32
N LEU A 52 -20.01 0.05 38.55
CA LEU A 52 -19.49 -1.19 39.12
C LEU A 52 -20.11 -2.48 38.53
N LEU A 53 -21.29 -2.35 37.89
CA LEU A 53 -22.03 -3.49 37.35
C LEU A 53 -21.93 -3.63 35.83
N PHE A 54 -21.57 -2.56 35.13
CA PHE A 54 -21.49 -2.52 33.65
C PHE A 54 -20.24 -1.75 33.22
N GLN A 55 -19.40 -2.39 32.45
CA GLN A 55 -18.12 -1.83 32.00
C GLN A 55 -17.88 -2.11 30.51
N ASP A 56 -17.20 -1.16 29.82
CA ASP A 56 -16.72 -1.36 28.46
C ASP A 56 -15.79 -2.59 28.43
N GLY A 57 -15.93 -3.44 27.42
CA GLY A 57 -15.13 -4.64 27.21
C GLY A 57 -15.56 -5.87 28.01
N ALA A 58 -16.61 -5.77 28.85
CA ALA A 58 -17.13 -6.94 29.59
C ALA A 58 -17.72 -7.99 28.62
N THR A 59 -17.37 -9.25 28.82
CA THR A 59 -17.78 -10.35 27.94
C THR A 59 -18.66 -11.37 28.71
N GLN A 60 -19.56 -12.03 27.98
CA GLN A 60 -20.38 -13.09 28.49
C GLN A 60 -20.81 -14.08 27.39
N PRO A 61 -21.17 -15.35 27.71
CA PRO A 61 -21.69 -16.29 26.72
C PRO A 61 -22.97 -15.75 26.08
N GLN A 62 -22.98 -15.63 24.73
CA GLN A 62 -24.06 -15.02 23.97
C GLN A 62 -25.43 -15.70 24.24
N GLU A 63 -25.46 -17.03 24.30
CA GLU A 63 -26.66 -17.83 24.50
C GLU A 63 -27.40 -17.55 25.81
N SER A 64 -26.69 -17.04 26.84
CA SER A 64 -27.22 -16.75 28.17
C SER A 64 -27.71 -15.31 28.33
N THR A 65 -27.78 -14.52 27.26
CA THR A 65 -28.12 -13.10 27.34
C THR A 65 -29.58 -12.80 27.01
N PHE A 66 -30.08 -11.65 27.48
CA PHE A 66 -31.38 -11.12 27.08
C PHE A 66 -31.37 -10.80 25.56
N CYS A 67 -30.28 -10.26 25.07
CA CYS A 67 -30.12 -9.90 23.68
C CYS A 67 -30.34 -11.09 22.73
N GLN A 68 -29.67 -12.22 23.01
CA GLN A 68 -29.85 -13.43 22.21
C GLN A 68 -31.26 -13.98 22.30
N ALA A 69 -31.84 -13.99 23.49
CA ALA A 69 -33.22 -14.46 23.66
C ALA A 69 -34.26 -13.61 22.93
N ILE A 70 -33.99 -12.30 22.76
CA ILE A 70 -34.83 -11.38 21.98
C ILE A 70 -34.60 -11.61 20.47
N LEU A 71 -33.37 -11.75 20.02
CA LEU A 71 -33.04 -12.04 18.62
C LEU A 71 -33.66 -13.37 18.16
N ASP A 72 -33.67 -14.39 19.03
CA ASP A 72 -34.31 -15.68 18.76
C ASP A 72 -35.85 -15.63 18.81
N GLY A 73 -36.46 -14.49 19.15
CA GLY A 73 -37.91 -14.37 19.31
C GLY A 73 -38.46 -15.03 20.57
N ARG A 74 -37.60 -15.51 21.49
CA ARG A 74 -38.01 -16.13 22.79
C ARG A 74 -38.48 -15.09 23.81
N LEU A 75 -38.05 -13.83 23.65
CA LEU A 75 -38.47 -12.69 24.47
C LEU A 75 -38.86 -11.51 23.56
N PRO A 76 -39.80 -10.63 23.98
CA PRO A 76 -40.13 -9.40 23.28
C PRO A 76 -38.97 -8.39 23.39
N ALA A 77 -38.85 -7.51 22.39
CA ALA A 77 -37.82 -6.45 22.35
C ALA A 77 -37.95 -5.47 23.54
N VAL A 78 -39.15 -5.26 24.07
CA VAL A 78 -39.44 -4.43 25.25
C VAL A 78 -39.96 -5.30 26.38
N ILE A 79 -39.29 -5.25 27.51
CA ILE A 79 -39.58 -6.02 28.71
C ILE A 79 -39.80 -5.04 29.89
N PRO A 80 -41.03 -4.61 30.17
CA PRO A 80 -41.34 -3.69 31.29
C PRO A 80 -41.10 -4.33 32.66
N ASP A 81 -41.30 -5.66 32.77
CA ASP A 81 -41.08 -6.44 33.98
C ASP A 81 -40.50 -7.82 33.65
N VAL A 82 -39.19 -7.97 33.87
CA VAL A 82 -38.47 -9.24 33.72
C VAL A 82 -39.07 -10.31 34.62
N GLY A 83 -39.60 -9.88 35.79
CA GLY A 83 -40.26 -10.77 36.76
C GLY A 83 -41.54 -11.42 36.24
N ALA A 84 -42.20 -10.83 35.26
CA ALA A 84 -43.44 -11.36 34.68
C ALA A 84 -43.19 -12.46 33.61
N LEU A 85 -41.95 -12.56 33.07
CA LEU A 85 -41.62 -13.50 31.99
C LEU A 85 -40.78 -14.70 32.50
N PRO A 86 -41.31 -15.94 32.43
CA PRO A 86 -40.61 -17.13 32.95
C PRO A 86 -39.25 -17.36 32.28
N VAL A 87 -39.12 -17.10 30.98
CA VAL A 87 -37.86 -17.21 30.21
C VAL A 87 -36.84 -16.19 30.73
N ALA A 88 -37.25 -14.93 30.85
CA ALA A 88 -36.40 -13.85 31.32
C ALA A 88 -35.85 -14.07 32.73
N LYS A 89 -36.68 -14.54 33.65
CA LYS A 89 -36.30 -14.87 35.06
C LYS A 89 -35.15 -15.87 35.17
N ARG A 90 -35.00 -16.77 34.20
CA ARG A 90 -33.98 -17.83 34.21
C ARG A 90 -32.62 -17.35 33.77
N LEU A 91 -32.56 -16.23 33.05
CA LEU A 91 -31.30 -15.69 32.53
C LEU A 91 -30.41 -15.13 33.67
N PRO A 92 -29.07 -15.29 33.58
CA PRO A 92 -28.15 -14.89 34.63
C PRO A 92 -28.33 -13.42 35.05
N ALA A 93 -28.48 -12.50 34.08
CA ALA A 93 -28.63 -11.07 34.33
C ALA A 93 -29.93 -10.69 35.11
N ALA A 94 -30.96 -11.57 35.14
CA ALA A 94 -32.13 -11.36 35.99
C ALA A 94 -31.82 -11.63 37.48
N ARG A 95 -30.76 -12.37 37.78
CA ARG A 95 -30.31 -12.71 39.13
C ARG A 95 -29.21 -11.76 39.61
N PHE A 96 -28.24 -11.50 38.77
CA PHE A 96 -27.16 -10.53 38.98
C PHE A 96 -26.81 -9.88 37.64
N PRO A 97 -26.86 -8.57 37.52
CA PRO A 97 -27.09 -7.51 38.52
C PRO A 97 -28.58 -7.24 38.87
N ARG A 98 -29.47 -8.16 38.64
CA ARG A 98 -30.92 -8.08 38.95
C ARG A 98 -31.68 -7.11 38.04
N ILE A 99 -31.43 -7.18 36.72
CA ILE A 99 -32.20 -6.43 35.72
C ILE A 99 -33.70 -6.70 35.90
N ARG A 100 -34.51 -5.62 35.89
CA ARG A 100 -35.97 -5.67 36.08
C ARG A 100 -36.75 -5.15 34.89
N SER A 101 -36.19 -4.19 34.13
CA SER A 101 -36.73 -3.76 32.84
C SER A 101 -35.64 -3.72 31.79
N TYR A 102 -36.01 -3.99 30.53
CA TYR A 102 -35.06 -4.18 29.46
C TYR A 102 -35.65 -3.82 28.10
N VAL A 103 -34.88 -3.13 27.30
CA VAL A 103 -35.17 -2.88 25.85
C VAL A 103 -33.94 -3.23 25.05
N SER A 104 -34.13 -3.97 23.95
CA SER A 104 -33.05 -4.32 23.05
C SER A 104 -33.53 -4.36 21.61
N VAL A 105 -32.73 -3.81 20.70
CA VAL A 105 -32.98 -3.84 19.27
C VAL A 105 -31.71 -4.26 18.55
N PRO A 106 -31.79 -4.94 17.39
CA PRO A 106 -30.62 -5.32 16.62
C PRO A 106 -29.91 -4.09 16.05
N VAL A 107 -28.60 -4.17 15.95
CA VAL A 107 -27.75 -3.27 15.16
C VAL A 107 -27.32 -4.02 13.93
N THR A 108 -27.89 -3.64 12.79
CA THR A 108 -27.67 -4.28 11.50
C THR A 108 -26.86 -3.34 10.60
N LEU A 109 -25.77 -3.85 10.01
CA LEU A 109 -24.94 -3.10 9.08
C LEU A 109 -25.60 -2.95 7.71
N SER A 110 -25.03 -2.16 6.84
CA SER A 110 -25.61 -1.84 5.52
C SER A 110 -25.73 -3.06 4.59
N ASP A 111 -24.91 -4.11 4.80
CA ASP A 111 -24.97 -5.37 4.08
C ASP A 111 -26.01 -6.37 4.64
N GLY A 112 -26.75 -5.98 5.68
CA GLY A 112 -27.72 -6.81 6.36
C GLY A 112 -27.15 -7.71 7.46
N SER A 113 -25.85 -7.71 7.68
CA SER A 113 -25.21 -8.49 8.74
C SER A 113 -25.52 -7.93 10.13
N LEU A 114 -25.69 -8.82 11.12
CA LEU A 114 -25.90 -8.46 12.51
C LEU A 114 -24.56 -8.15 13.17
N TYR A 115 -24.35 -6.90 13.58
CA TYR A 115 -23.20 -6.53 14.41
C TYR A 115 -23.41 -6.94 15.88
N GLY A 116 -24.59 -6.66 16.40
CA GLY A 116 -24.94 -6.90 17.81
C GLY A 116 -26.26 -6.24 18.17
N THR A 117 -26.35 -5.69 19.38
CA THR A 117 -27.59 -5.08 19.87
C THR A 117 -27.36 -3.76 20.57
N PHE A 118 -28.31 -2.84 20.41
CA PHE A 118 -28.41 -1.57 21.14
C PHE A 118 -29.43 -1.73 22.24
N CYS A 119 -29.00 -1.59 23.49
CA CYS A 119 -29.75 -2.02 24.65
C CYS A 119 -29.86 -0.92 25.70
N ALA A 120 -30.97 -0.96 26.47
CA ALA A 120 -31.11 -0.20 27.69
C ALA A 120 -31.78 -1.05 28.78
N ALA A 121 -31.39 -0.84 30.03
CA ALA A 121 -31.87 -1.62 31.16
C ALA A 121 -31.96 -0.82 32.45
N ALA A 122 -32.81 -1.30 33.40
CA ALA A 122 -32.85 -0.82 34.78
C ALA A 122 -32.97 -1.94 35.79
N LEU A 123 -32.58 -1.64 37.02
CA LEU A 123 -32.73 -2.53 38.17
C LEU A 123 -34.12 -2.44 38.83
N THR A 124 -34.96 -1.58 38.31
CA THR A 124 -36.36 -1.36 38.71
C THR A 124 -37.31 -1.76 37.59
N THR A 125 -38.52 -2.19 37.91
CA THR A 125 -39.58 -2.44 36.95
C THR A 125 -40.07 -1.10 36.41
N ASP A 126 -40.25 -0.99 35.09
CA ASP A 126 -40.81 0.18 34.43
C ASP A 126 -41.99 -0.22 33.54
N LYS A 127 -43.19 -0.03 34.04
CA LYS A 127 -44.43 -0.32 33.30
C LYS A 127 -44.75 0.70 32.21
N GLY A 128 -43.99 1.81 32.15
CA GLY A 128 -44.12 2.84 31.12
C GLY A 128 -43.48 2.48 29.81
N LEU A 129 -42.60 1.46 29.77
CA LEU A 129 -41.92 1.05 28.54
C LEU A 129 -42.93 0.45 27.52
N THR A 130 -42.87 0.95 26.30
CA THR A 130 -43.81 0.70 25.20
C THR A 130 -43.15 0.40 23.87
N LYS A 131 -43.94 0.11 22.82
CA LYS A 131 -43.46 0.01 21.45
C LYS A 131 -42.89 1.30 20.91
N ARG A 132 -43.29 2.47 21.46
CA ARG A 132 -42.73 3.77 21.07
C ARG A 132 -41.25 3.86 21.47
N ASP A 133 -40.90 3.32 22.63
CA ASP A 133 -39.53 3.29 23.12
C ASP A 133 -38.66 2.35 22.26
N GLN A 134 -39.21 1.24 21.80
CA GLN A 134 -38.56 0.38 20.80
C GLN A 134 -38.30 1.15 19.50
N SER A 135 -39.25 1.97 19.03
CA SER A 135 -39.04 2.77 17.82
C SER A 135 -37.91 3.78 17.98
N LEU A 136 -37.80 4.45 19.13
CA LEU A 136 -36.68 5.34 19.42
C LEU A 136 -35.36 4.56 19.42
N MET A 137 -35.32 3.41 20.11
CA MET A 137 -34.15 2.57 20.15
C MET A 137 -33.71 2.09 18.76
N ASN A 138 -34.65 1.76 17.85
CA ASN A 138 -34.35 1.39 16.47
C ASN A 138 -33.69 2.53 15.70
N VAL A 139 -34.16 3.78 15.85
CA VAL A 139 -33.55 4.96 15.19
C VAL A 139 -32.13 5.17 15.70
N LEU A 140 -31.92 5.09 17.03
CA LEU A 140 -30.59 5.25 17.61
C LEU A 140 -29.66 4.09 17.23
N ALA A 141 -30.16 2.86 17.15
CA ALA A 141 -29.42 1.69 16.69
C ALA A 141 -28.97 1.84 15.23
N SER A 142 -29.86 2.35 14.37
CA SER A 142 -29.52 2.63 12.96
C SER A 142 -28.43 3.73 12.86
N ALA A 143 -28.51 4.78 13.67
CA ALA A 143 -27.47 5.80 13.71
C ALA A 143 -26.14 5.22 14.23
N ALA A 144 -26.18 4.38 15.27
CA ALA A 144 -25.00 3.71 15.80
C ALA A 144 -24.37 2.78 14.73
N ALA A 145 -25.17 2.06 13.93
CA ALA A 145 -24.67 1.21 12.84
C ALA A 145 -23.84 2.03 11.83
N VAL A 146 -24.35 3.18 11.38
CA VAL A 146 -23.64 4.08 10.45
C VAL A 146 -22.30 4.56 11.02
N ILE A 147 -22.27 4.86 12.32
CA ILE A 147 -21.04 5.35 12.98
C ILE A 147 -19.99 4.26 13.12
N ILE A 148 -20.40 3.02 13.44
CA ILE A 148 -19.43 1.93 13.69
C ILE A 148 -19.01 1.20 12.42
N GLU A 149 -19.84 1.19 11.38
CA GLU A 149 -19.60 0.39 10.16
C GLU A 149 -18.24 0.63 9.50
N PRO A 150 -17.74 1.87 9.34
CA PRO A 150 -16.39 2.08 8.78
C PRO A 150 -15.29 1.38 9.57
N GLY A 151 -15.35 1.42 10.89
CA GLY A 151 -14.37 0.76 11.75
C GLY A 151 -14.45 -0.77 11.69
N VAL A 152 -15.68 -1.32 11.57
CA VAL A 152 -15.89 -2.77 11.39
C VAL A 152 -15.29 -3.23 10.06
N ARG A 153 -15.60 -2.54 8.96
CA ARG A 153 -15.07 -2.87 7.64
C ARG A 153 -13.56 -2.79 7.56
N GLU A 154 -12.97 -1.76 8.18
CA GLU A 154 -11.53 -1.62 8.25
C GLU A 154 -10.89 -2.75 9.06
N ALA A 155 -11.47 -3.12 10.20
CA ALA A 155 -10.98 -4.25 10.99
C ALA A 155 -11.07 -5.59 10.24
N GLU A 156 -12.12 -5.78 9.44
CA GLU A 156 -12.29 -6.95 8.58
C GLU A 156 -11.26 -6.96 7.44
N ARG A 157 -11.04 -5.81 6.79
CA ARG A 157 -10.02 -5.62 5.76
C ARG A 157 -8.64 -5.97 6.30
N VAL A 158 -8.25 -5.38 7.42
CA VAL A 158 -6.96 -5.65 8.07
C VAL A 158 -6.80 -7.13 8.42
N ARG A 159 -7.87 -7.76 8.92
CA ARG A 159 -7.85 -9.20 9.26
C ARG A 159 -7.68 -10.06 8.00
N ALA A 160 -8.39 -9.75 6.91
CA ALA A 160 -8.29 -10.48 5.65
C ALA A 160 -6.87 -10.36 5.05
N ILE A 161 -6.30 -9.16 5.05
CA ILE A 161 -4.92 -8.93 4.57
C ILE A 161 -3.93 -9.74 5.41
N ARG A 162 -3.99 -9.65 6.74
CA ARG A 162 -3.08 -10.39 7.63
C ARG A 162 -3.23 -11.90 7.47
N HIS A 163 -4.45 -12.41 7.36
CA HIS A 163 -4.71 -13.83 7.15
C HIS A 163 -4.07 -14.35 5.85
N ARG A 164 -4.01 -13.53 4.81
CA ARG A 164 -3.37 -13.83 3.53
C ARG A 164 -1.85 -13.71 3.62
N LEU A 165 -1.33 -12.64 4.25
CA LEU A 165 0.10 -12.35 4.33
C LEU A 165 0.87 -13.23 5.33
N ASP A 166 0.30 -13.52 6.51
CA ASP A 166 1.02 -14.21 7.59
C ASP A 166 1.58 -15.59 7.16
N PRO A 167 0.84 -16.47 6.42
CA PRO A 167 1.40 -17.72 5.91
C PRO A 167 2.54 -17.50 4.90
N LEU A 168 2.41 -16.51 4.00
CA LEU A 168 3.45 -16.17 3.02
C LEU A 168 4.72 -15.71 3.73
N MET A 169 4.58 -14.83 4.70
CA MET A 169 5.71 -14.31 5.48
C MET A 169 6.37 -15.40 6.33
N ALA A 170 5.58 -16.32 6.89
CA ALA A 170 6.10 -17.49 7.61
C ALA A 170 6.90 -18.43 6.70
N ALA A 171 6.56 -18.49 5.41
CA ALA A 171 7.33 -19.23 4.39
C ALA A 171 8.55 -18.47 3.85
N GLY A 172 8.83 -17.25 4.38
CA GLY A 172 9.99 -16.43 4.02
C GLY A 172 9.72 -15.43 2.87
N GLY A 173 8.48 -15.01 2.70
CA GLY A 173 8.09 -13.95 1.74
C GLY A 173 7.80 -14.42 0.32
N PRO A 174 7.63 -13.49 -0.64
CA PRO A 174 7.26 -13.77 -2.02
C PRO A 174 8.39 -14.52 -2.75
N THR A 175 8.06 -15.25 -3.79
CA THR A 175 9.09 -15.77 -4.71
C THR A 175 9.71 -14.62 -5.49
N VAL A 176 10.98 -14.78 -5.92
CA VAL A 176 11.67 -13.77 -6.73
C VAL A 176 12.04 -14.39 -8.06
N VAL A 177 11.73 -13.69 -9.13
CA VAL A 177 12.14 -14.00 -10.51
C VAL A 177 13.04 -12.89 -11.02
N LEU A 178 13.77 -13.16 -12.08
CA LEU A 178 14.73 -12.23 -12.68
C LEU A 178 14.30 -11.85 -14.09
N GLN A 179 14.44 -10.57 -14.44
CA GLN A 179 14.27 -10.09 -15.80
C GLN A 179 15.59 -9.51 -16.32
N PRO A 180 16.04 -9.90 -17.52
CA PRO A 180 17.32 -9.44 -18.04
C PRO A 180 17.32 -7.94 -18.36
N ILE A 181 18.44 -7.27 -18.03
CA ILE A 181 18.77 -5.92 -18.47
C ILE A 181 19.95 -6.04 -19.44
N VAL A 182 19.76 -5.47 -20.64
CA VAL A 182 20.65 -5.66 -21.77
C VAL A 182 21.24 -4.32 -22.23
N SER A 183 22.53 -4.27 -22.48
CA SER A 183 23.16 -3.11 -23.12
C SER A 183 22.64 -2.95 -24.55
N LEU A 184 22.03 -1.81 -24.86
CA LEU A 184 21.56 -1.54 -26.23
C LEU A 184 22.70 -1.35 -27.23
N ARG A 185 23.90 -1.04 -26.73
CA ARG A 185 25.11 -0.89 -27.56
C ARG A 185 25.71 -2.23 -27.96
N THR A 186 25.85 -3.18 -27.02
CA THR A 186 26.53 -4.48 -27.26
C THR A 186 25.58 -5.64 -27.48
N GLY A 187 24.33 -5.50 -27.00
CA GLY A 187 23.33 -6.56 -26.97
C GLY A 187 23.58 -7.59 -25.87
N GLU A 188 24.60 -7.41 -25.03
CA GLU A 188 24.93 -8.34 -23.95
C GLU A 188 24.11 -8.03 -22.70
N ARG A 189 23.73 -9.07 -21.96
CA ARG A 189 23.12 -8.92 -20.65
C ARG A 189 24.14 -8.37 -19.65
N ILE A 190 23.84 -7.24 -19.05
CA ILE A 190 24.72 -6.55 -18.09
C ILE A 190 24.23 -6.70 -16.63
N GLY A 191 22.97 -7.07 -16.46
CA GLY A 191 22.36 -7.29 -15.15
C GLY A 191 21.00 -7.95 -15.28
N ALA A 192 20.27 -7.94 -14.17
CA ALA A 192 18.88 -8.37 -14.12
C ALA A 192 18.14 -7.63 -13.00
N GLU A 193 16.86 -7.41 -13.16
CA GLU A 193 15.98 -6.93 -12.11
C GLU A 193 15.32 -8.07 -11.35
N ALA A 194 15.32 -7.98 -10.02
CA ALA A 194 14.69 -8.94 -9.13
C ALA A 194 13.24 -8.52 -8.86
N LEU A 195 12.30 -9.29 -9.36
CA LEU A 195 10.88 -9.01 -9.33
C LEU A 195 10.14 -9.98 -8.41
N SER A 196 9.43 -9.46 -7.44
CA SER A 196 8.60 -10.26 -6.54
C SER A 196 7.41 -10.89 -7.26
N ARG A 197 7.05 -12.12 -6.85
CA ARG A 197 5.87 -12.84 -7.33
C ARG A 197 5.11 -13.40 -6.15
N PHE A 198 3.85 -13.07 -6.09
CA PHE A 198 2.89 -13.55 -5.10
C PHE A 198 2.11 -14.75 -5.66
N PRO A 199 1.42 -15.53 -4.81
CA PRO A 199 0.60 -16.64 -5.26
C PRO A 199 -0.42 -16.19 -6.31
N SER A 200 -0.51 -16.95 -7.42
CA SER A 200 -1.35 -16.58 -8.57
C SER A 200 -2.85 -16.57 -8.27
N ASP A 201 -3.27 -17.33 -7.26
CA ASP A 201 -4.66 -17.37 -6.78
C ASP A 201 -5.09 -16.08 -6.07
N TRP A 202 -4.17 -15.21 -5.70
CA TRP A 202 -4.51 -13.89 -5.17
C TRP A 202 -5.04 -12.95 -6.27
N GLY A 203 -4.66 -13.14 -7.53
CA GLY A 203 -5.10 -12.31 -8.66
C GLY A 203 -4.69 -10.84 -8.54
N MET A 204 -3.63 -10.55 -7.77
CA MET A 204 -3.18 -9.19 -7.45
C MET A 204 -1.78 -8.95 -8.03
N ALA A 205 -1.53 -7.72 -8.45
CA ALA A 205 -0.20 -7.28 -8.85
C ALA A 205 0.72 -7.10 -7.62
N PRO A 206 2.05 -7.23 -7.78
CA PRO A 206 2.99 -7.16 -6.65
C PRO A 206 2.95 -5.83 -5.89
N ASP A 207 2.82 -4.71 -6.58
CA ASP A 207 2.68 -3.36 -6.03
C ASP A 207 1.49 -3.28 -5.04
N VAL A 208 0.31 -3.76 -5.45
CA VAL A 208 -0.88 -3.82 -4.59
C VAL A 208 -0.63 -4.71 -3.36
N CYS A 209 0.10 -5.83 -3.50
CA CYS A 209 0.41 -6.69 -2.37
C CYS A 209 1.33 -6.01 -1.34
N PHE A 210 2.32 -5.25 -1.79
CA PHE A 210 3.19 -4.46 -0.92
C PHE A 210 2.44 -3.30 -0.27
N GLU A 211 1.61 -2.57 -1.02
CA GLU A 211 0.77 -1.49 -0.50
C GLU A 211 -0.17 -1.99 0.61
N GLU A 212 -0.85 -3.12 0.38
CA GLU A 212 -1.65 -3.75 1.43
C GLU A 212 -0.83 -4.16 2.66
N ALA A 213 0.37 -4.70 2.46
CA ALA A 213 1.27 -5.05 3.56
C ALA A 213 1.68 -3.80 4.36
N HIS A 214 2.00 -2.69 3.71
CA HIS A 214 2.27 -1.41 4.36
C HIS A 214 1.06 -0.93 5.16
N SER A 215 -0.15 -0.99 4.59
CA SER A 215 -1.38 -0.56 5.25
C SER A 215 -1.69 -1.29 6.57
N VAL A 216 -1.14 -2.48 6.77
CA VAL A 216 -1.29 -3.28 8.00
C VAL A 216 -0.02 -3.39 8.86
N GLY A 217 0.99 -2.56 8.55
CA GLY A 217 2.27 -2.51 9.27
C GLY A 217 3.16 -3.74 9.05
N ARG A 218 3.07 -4.35 7.86
CA ARG A 218 3.87 -5.52 7.45
C ARG A 218 4.80 -5.22 6.28
N GLY A 219 4.74 -4.02 5.68
CA GLY A 219 5.44 -3.65 4.45
C GLY A 219 6.95 -3.84 4.52
N ALA A 220 7.64 -3.13 5.40
CA ALA A 220 9.09 -3.20 5.55
C ALA A 220 9.61 -4.63 5.78
N ARG A 221 8.87 -5.43 6.58
CA ARG A 221 9.26 -6.83 6.81
C ARG A 221 9.08 -7.70 5.58
N LEU A 222 8.02 -7.48 4.80
CA LEU A 222 7.76 -8.21 3.56
C LEU A 222 8.79 -7.86 2.48
N GLU A 223 9.13 -6.57 2.33
CA GLU A 223 10.19 -6.12 1.44
C GLU A 223 11.54 -6.71 1.82
N LEU A 224 11.89 -6.70 3.11
CA LEU A 224 13.13 -7.31 3.57
C LEU A 224 13.23 -8.79 3.20
N GLN A 225 12.13 -9.55 3.31
CA GLN A 225 12.10 -10.95 2.89
C GLN A 225 12.27 -11.12 1.38
N ALA A 226 11.70 -10.22 0.57
CA ALA A 226 11.91 -10.19 -0.87
C ALA A 226 13.38 -9.91 -1.21
N LEU A 227 13.99 -8.91 -0.55
CA LEU A 227 15.41 -8.57 -0.69
C LEU A 227 16.33 -9.71 -0.27
N GLU A 228 16.05 -10.43 0.83
CA GLU A 228 16.79 -11.60 1.26
C GLU A 228 16.76 -12.72 0.20
N ARG A 229 15.64 -12.90 -0.49
CA ARG A 229 15.52 -13.86 -1.58
C ARG A 229 16.27 -13.42 -2.83
N ALA A 230 16.16 -12.13 -3.21
CA ALA A 230 16.93 -11.55 -4.31
C ALA A 230 18.43 -11.64 -4.08
N ALA A 231 18.89 -11.39 -2.86
CA ALA A 231 20.28 -11.47 -2.46
C ALA A 231 20.90 -12.87 -2.70
N ARG A 232 20.12 -13.93 -2.48
CA ARG A 232 20.59 -15.32 -2.76
C ARG A 232 20.80 -15.59 -4.24
N LEU A 233 20.16 -14.84 -5.13
CA LEU A 233 20.31 -14.99 -6.58
C LEU A 233 21.55 -14.26 -7.10
N LEU A 234 22.12 -13.31 -6.36
CA LEU A 234 23.35 -12.60 -6.74
C LEU A 234 24.52 -13.53 -7.04
N GLU A 235 24.66 -14.61 -6.30
CA GLU A 235 25.75 -15.58 -6.50
C GLU A 235 25.56 -16.41 -7.79
N GLN A 236 24.35 -16.49 -8.30
CA GLN A 236 23.98 -17.36 -9.42
C GLN A 236 24.00 -16.63 -10.78
N VAL A 237 24.04 -15.31 -10.79
CA VAL A 237 24.01 -14.49 -12.02
C VAL A 237 25.27 -13.67 -12.17
N SER A 238 25.70 -13.42 -13.42
CA SER A 238 26.74 -12.47 -13.75
C SER A 238 26.14 -11.06 -13.94
N GLY A 239 26.93 -10.01 -13.70
CA GLY A 239 26.49 -8.63 -13.74
C GLY A 239 25.85 -8.19 -12.42
N TYR A 240 25.12 -7.08 -12.45
CA TYR A 240 24.43 -6.57 -11.26
C TYR A 240 23.01 -7.14 -11.13
N VAL A 241 22.48 -7.06 -9.92
CA VAL A 241 21.06 -7.31 -9.66
C VAL A 241 20.44 -6.04 -9.11
N ALA A 242 19.39 -5.58 -9.78
CA ALA A 242 18.58 -4.47 -9.37
C ALA A 242 17.51 -4.96 -8.38
N MET A 243 17.33 -4.23 -7.27
CA MET A 243 16.43 -4.58 -6.18
C MET A 243 15.60 -3.38 -5.77
N ASN A 244 14.29 -3.50 -5.92
CA ASN A 244 13.33 -2.51 -5.48
C ASN A 244 13.25 -2.47 -3.94
N VAL A 245 13.30 -1.29 -3.38
CA VAL A 245 13.19 -1.06 -1.94
C VAL A 245 12.55 0.30 -1.67
N SER A 246 11.61 0.36 -0.71
CA SER A 246 11.07 1.65 -0.27
C SER A 246 12.08 2.43 0.58
N PRO A 247 11.99 3.78 0.62
CA PRO A 247 12.82 4.60 1.49
C PRO A 247 12.74 4.19 2.96
N GLU A 248 11.54 3.86 3.46
CA GLU A 248 11.33 3.37 4.82
C GLU A 248 12.13 2.09 5.09
N THR A 249 12.03 1.10 4.21
CA THR A 249 12.75 -0.17 4.34
C THR A 249 14.25 0.00 4.19
N LEU A 250 14.71 0.90 3.32
CA LEU A 250 16.14 1.19 3.15
C LEU A 250 16.75 1.79 4.43
N LEU A 251 16.00 2.59 5.18
CA LEU A 251 16.43 3.13 6.47
C LEU A 251 16.38 2.11 7.61
N ASP A 252 15.72 0.96 7.43
CA ASP A 252 15.66 -0.08 8.46
C ASP A 252 17.05 -0.69 8.73
N PRO A 253 17.48 -0.82 10.01
CA PRO A 253 18.76 -1.40 10.35
C PRO A 253 18.96 -2.85 9.85
N GLU A 254 17.90 -3.64 9.67
CA GLU A 254 18.00 -5.00 9.12
C GLU A 254 18.33 -4.96 7.63
N CYS A 255 17.71 -4.05 6.87
CA CYS A 255 18.00 -3.82 5.46
C CYS A 255 19.44 -3.32 5.27
N GLN A 256 19.90 -2.37 6.09
CA GLN A 256 21.28 -1.88 6.06
C GLN A 256 22.29 -3.01 6.36
N ARG A 257 22.00 -3.89 7.31
CA ARG A 257 22.82 -5.07 7.59
C ARG A 257 22.83 -6.08 6.44
N LEU A 258 21.69 -6.28 5.78
CA LEU A 258 21.60 -7.14 4.60
C LEU A 258 22.49 -6.62 3.48
N PHE A 259 22.29 -5.38 3.04
CA PHE A 259 23.07 -4.75 1.96
C PHE A 259 24.55 -4.61 2.32
N GLY A 260 24.86 -4.37 3.61
CA GLY A 260 26.23 -4.32 4.11
C GLY A 260 27.04 -5.61 3.91
N ARG A 261 26.39 -6.76 3.74
CA ARG A 261 27.03 -8.10 3.51
C ARG A 261 27.14 -8.47 2.04
N LEU A 262 26.40 -7.79 1.17
CA LEU A 262 26.39 -8.12 -0.26
C LEU A 262 27.59 -7.51 -1.01
N PRO A 263 27.99 -8.07 -2.16
CA PRO A 263 28.96 -7.46 -3.07
C PRO A 263 28.35 -6.17 -3.65
N ALA A 264 28.68 -5.04 -3.05
CA ALA A 264 28.03 -3.77 -3.33
C ALA A 264 28.20 -3.30 -4.78
N ASP A 265 29.34 -3.59 -5.40
CA ASP A 265 29.63 -3.32 -6.83
C ASP A 265 28.69 -4.06 -7.81
N ARG A 266 27.92 -5.01 -7.30
CA ARG A 266 26.92 -5.78 -8.05
C ARG A 266 25.48 -5.43 -7.66
N LEU A 267 25.28 -4.46 -6.79
CA LEU A 267 23.98 -4.05 -6.28
C LEU A 267 23.54 -2.76 -6.95
N LEU A 268 22.36 -2.80 -7.59
CA LEU A 268 21.61 -1.63 -8.01
C LEU A 268 20.38 -1.51 -7.10
N ILE A 269 20.33 -0.46 -6.30
CA ILE A 269 19.21 -0.17 -5.39
C ILE A 269 18.21 0.69 -6.18
N GLU A 270 16.97 0.27 -6.29
CA GLU A 270 15.92 0.98 -7.03
C GLU A 270 14.93 1.60 -6.05
N LEU A 271 14.68 2.91 -6.20
CA LEU A 271 13.64 3.66 -5.50
C LEU A 271 12.60 4.12 -6.53
N SER A 272 11.32 3.92 -6.24
CA SER A 272 10.26 4.43 -7.11
C SER A 272 10.13 5.96 -6.98
N GLU A 273 9.85 6.64 -8.12
CA GLU A 273 9.53 8.08 -8.10
C GLU A 273 8.28 8.41 -7.27
N HIS A 274 7.43 7.42 -7.05
CA HIS A 274 6.16 7.55 -6.33
C HIS A 274 6.32 7.40 -4.81
N ASP A 275 7.43 6.84 -4.34
CA ASP A 275 7.66 6.62 -2.92
C ASP A 275 7.96 7.95 -2.21
N PRO A 276 7.19 8.30 -1.16
CA PRO A 276 7.46 9.53 -0.43
C PRO A 276 8.79 9.43 0.34
N VAL A 277 9.70 10.36 0.11
CA VAL A 277 10.92 10.52 0.90
C VAL A 277 10.70 11.64 1.91
N GLU A 278 10.57 11.29 3.19
CA GLU A 278 10.37 12.24 4.28
C GLU A 278 11.66 12.97 4.62
N ASP A 279 12.80 12.26 4.60
CA ASP A 279 14.12 12.76 4.97
C ASP A 279 15.20 12.33 3.97
N TYR A 280 15.56 13.24 3.06
CA TYR A 280 16.60 13.00 2.05
C TYR A 280 18.01 12.95 2.63
N GLU A 281 18.26 13.61 3.77
CA GLU A 281 19.55 13.60 4.45
C GLU A 281 19.79 12.21 5.06
N ALA A 282 18.82 11.69 5.81
CA ALA A 282 18.88 10.34 6.35
C ALA A 282 19.02 9.27 5.24
N LEU A 283 18.31 9.42 4.13
CA LEU A 283 18.41 8.54 2.96
C LEU A 283 19.83 8.58 2.36
N GLY A 284 20.39 9.77 2.21
CA GLY A 284 21.75 9.99 1.73
C GLY A 284 22.80 9.32 2.65
N ASP A 285 22.66 9.50 3.96
CA ASP A 285 23.54 8.89 4.97
C ASP A 285 23.47 7.36 4.94
N ALA A 286 22.28 6.78 4.73
CA ALA A 286 22.10 5.34 4.61
C ALA A 286 22.72 4.78 3.33
N LEU A 287 22.67 5.52 2.22
CA LEU A 287 23.24 5.13 0.93
C LEU A 287 24.75 5.32 0.84
N ALA A 288 25.31 6.33 1.52
CA ALA A 288 26.72 6.71 1.39
C ALA A 288 27.71 5.53 1.62
N PRO A 289 27.58 4.70 2.68
CA PRO A 289 28.49 3.58 2.90
C PRO A 289 28.33 2.46 1.84
N LEU A 290 27.16 2.31 1.25
CA LEU A 290 26.90 1.33 0.18
C LEU A 290 27.50 1.83 -1.14
N ARG A 291 27.31 3.09 -1.48
CA ARG A 291 27.89 3.74 -2.66
C ARG A 291 29.42 3.79 -2.60
N ALA A 292 30.00 4.05 -1.44
CA ALA A 292 31.46 4.00 -1.24
C ALA A 292 32.08 2.61 -1.53
N ARG A 293 31.28 1.55 -1.46
CA ARG A 293 31.66 0.17 -1.80
C ARG A 293 31.29 -0.22 -3.24
N GLY A 294 30.70 0.69 -4.02
CA GLY A 294 30.37 0.48 -5.43
C GLY A 294 28.88 0.19 -5.73
N ALA A 295 27.99 0.19 -4.73
CA ALA A 295 26.56 0.09 -4.98
C ALA A 295 26.08 1.32 -5.79
N LYS A 296 25.13 1.08 -6.68
CA LYS A 296 24.50 2.11 -7.48
C LYS A 296 23.07 2.35 -7.05
N LEU A 297 22.59 3.58 -7.21
CA LEU A 297 21.21 3.97 -7.00
C LEU A 297 20.51 4.21 -8.34
N ALA A 298 19.32 3.67 -8.49
CA ALA A 298 18.41 3.97 -9.60
C ALA A 298 17.15 4.66 -9.07
N ILE A 299 16.61 5.58 -9.89
CA ILE A 299 15.23 6.06 -9.74
C ILE A 299 14.39 5.39 -10.81
N ASP A 300 13.34 4.71 -10.37
CA ASP A 300 12.42 3.92 -11.20
C ASP A 300 11.16 4.69 -11.60
N ASP A 301 10.50 4.23 -12.67
CA ASP A 301 9.25 4.75 -13.22
C ASP A 301 9.32 6.22 -13.68
N VAL A 302 10.51 6.74 -14.04
CA VAL A 302 10.68 8.14 -14.44
C VAL A 302 9.88 8.46 -15.69
N GLY A 303 8.93 9.38 -15.54
CA GLY A 303 8.05 9.85 -16.61
C GLY A 303 6.60 9.42 -16.48
N ALA A 304 6.27 8.53 -15.54
CA ALA A 304 4.89 8.18 -15.22
C ALA A 304 4.19 9.27 -14.37
N GLY A 305 4.95 10.17 -13.72
CA GLY A 305 4.43 11.23 -12.84
C GLY A 305 5.22 12.54 -12.88
N PHE A 306 4.85 13.51 -12.01
CA PHE A 306 5.47 14.84 -11.91
C PHE A 306 6.57 14.93 -10.84
N SER A 307 6.79 13.89 -10.05
CA SER A 307 7.67 13.94 -8.86
C SER A 307 9.13 13.62 -9.15
N SER A 308 9.42 12.96 -10.27
CA SER A 308 10.71 12.37 -10.64
C SER A 308 11.89 13.35 -10.61
N LEU A 309 11.76 14.55 -11.14
CA LEU A 309 12.87 15.51 -11.24
C LEU A 309 13.40 15.93 -9.86
N ARG A 310 12.52 16.04 -8.85
CA ARG A 310 12.94 16.38 -7.50
C ARG A 310 13.74 15.25 -6.86
N HIS A 311 13.28 14.00 -7.00
CA HIS A 311 14.01 12.81 -6.50
C HIS A 311 15.38 12.71 -7.15
N ILE A 312 15.45 12.86 -8.49
CA ILE A 312 16.71 12.80 -9.24
C ILE A 312 17.69 13.86 -8.74
N VAL A 313 17.25 15.12 -8.58
CA VAL A 313 18.13 16.22 -8.16
C VAL A 313 18.64 16.00 -6.74
N LEU A 314 17.80 15.54 -5.81
CA LEU A 314 18.15 15.40 -4.41
C LEU A 314 18.94 14.12 -4.10
N THR A 315 18.72 13.04 -4.85
CA THR A 315 19.40 11.75 -4.60
C THR A 315 20.64 11.54 -5.47
N SER A 316 20.76 12.32 -6.59
CA SER A 316 21.83 12.18 -7.58
C SER A 316 22.07 10.70 -7.96
N PRO A 317 21.10 10.04 -8.61
CA PRO A 317 21.18 8.62 -8.91
C PRO A 317 22.26 8.30 -9.95
N ASP A 318 22.74 7.07 -9.94
CA ASP A 318 23.67 6.54 -10.94
C ASP A 318 22.95 6.03 -12.19
N VAL A 319 21.65 5.73 -12.05
CA VAL A 319 20.80 5.20 -13.11
C VAL A 319 19.43 5.88 -13.07
N ILE A 320 18.89 6.18 -14.25
CA ILE A 320 17.52 6.65 -14.43
C ILE A 320 16.80 5.61 -15.29
N LYS A 321 15.69 5.03 -14.76
CA LYS A 321 14.86 4.08 -15.48
C LYS A 321 13.66 4.82 -16.09
N ILE A 322 13.55 4.76 -17.41
CA ILE A 322 12.46 5.39 -18.16
C ILE A 322 11.31 4.40 -18.25
N ASP A 323 10.15 4.79 -17.73
CA ASP A 323 8.96 3.96 -17.70
C ASP A 323 8.46 3.53 -19.08
N ARG A 324 7.84 2.37 -19.13
CA ARG A 324 7.24 1.78 -20.33
C ARG A 324 6.30 2.74 -21.07
N SER A 325 5.53 3.59 -20.36
CA SER A 325 4.57 4.51 -20.99
C SER A 325 5.23 5.51 -21.93
N ILE A 326 6.54 5.75 -21.77
CA ILE A 326 7.35 6.65 -22.61
C ILE A 326 8.24 5.85 -23.58
N ALA A 327 8.71 4.67 -23.19
CA ALA A 327 9.59 3.86 -24.01
C ALA A 327 8.87 3.06 -25.09
N ALA A 328 7.64 2.57 -24.82
CA ALA A 328 6.87 1.77 -25.76
C ALA A 328 6.23 2.63 -26.87
N GLY A 329 6.40 2.22 -28.12
CA GLY A 329 5.88 2.93 -29.30
C GLY A 329 6.69 4.16 -29.71
N LEU A 330 7.84 4.36 -29.08
CA LEU A 330 8.76 5.49 -29.34
C LEU A 330 9.13 5.61 -30.83
N ALA A 331 9.35 4.49 -31.52
CA ALA A 331 9.74 4.46 -32.92
C ALA A 331 8.72 5.14 -33.85
N ALA A 332 7.44 5.16 -33.46
CA ALA A 332 6.34 5.74 -34.25
C ALA A 332 5.89 7.12 -33.76
N ASP A 333 6.31 7.56 -32.55
CA ASP A 333 5.83 8.79 -31.92
C ASP A 333 6.95 9.86 -31.79
N PRO A 334 6.90 10.94 -32.61
CA PRO A 334 7.90 12.01 -32.55
C PRO A 334 7.91 12.78 -31.23
N VAL A 335 6.81 12.81 -30.48
CA VAL A 335 6.73 13.49 -29.18
C VAL A 335 7.48 12.68 -28.14
N LEU A 336 7.22 11.37 -28.04
CA LEU A 336 7.96 10.47 -27.17
C LEU A 336 9.46 10.49 -27.51
N HIS A 337 9.81 10.46 -28.79
CA HIS A 337 11.19 10.54 -29.24
C HIS A 337 11.90 11.82 -28.78
N THR A 338 11.19 12.95 -28.80
CA THR A 338 11.77 14.25 -28.34
C THR A 338 11.90 14.25 -26.80
N LEU A 339 10.92 13.70 -26.08
CA LEU A 339 10.95 13.60 -24.63
C LEU A 339 12.09 12.70 -24.14
N VAL A 340 12.23 11.49 -24.70
CA VAL A 340 13.31 10.56 -24.33
C VAL A 340 14.66 11.17 -24.62
N ARG A 341 14.83 11.85 -25.75
CA ARG A 341 16.08 12.57 -26.05
C ARG A 341 16.45 13.59 -24.97
N ALA A 342 15.47 14.36 -24.49
CA ALA A 342 15.69 15.34 -23.44
C ALA A 342 16.06 14.67 -22.10
N LEU A 343 15.38 13.57 -21.74
CA LEU A 343 15.69 12.79 -20.54
C LEU A 343 17.10 12.17 -20.59
N VAL A 344 17.50 11.59 -21.72
CA VAL A 344 18.84 11.03 -21.91
C VAL A 344 19.91 12.12 -21.77
N GLN A 345 19.71 13.28 -22.40
CA GLN A 345 20.63 14.39 -22.27
C GLN A 345 20.76 14.91 -20.84
N PHE A 346 19.64 14.97 -20.12
CA PHE A 346 19.62 15.36 -18.71
C PHE A 346 20.38 14.32 -17.86
N ALA A 347 20.08 13.03 -18.02
CA ALA A 347 20.71 11.93 -17.30
C ALA A 347 22.23 11.93 -17.49
N HIS A 348 22.70 11.94 -18.76
CA HIS A 348 24.13 11.96 -19.07
C HIS A 348 24.80 13.24 -18.58
N GLY A 349 24.11 14.40 -18.65
CA GLY A 349 24.59 15.66 -18.10
C GLY A 349 24.78 15.66 -16.59
N SER A 350 24.02 14.82 -15.86
CA SER A 350 24.16 14.60 -14.41
C SER A 350 25.09 13.43 -14.05
N GLY A 351 25.64 12.73 -15.02
CA GLY A 351 26.53 11.57 -14.83
C GLY A 351 25.82 10.23 -14.63
N ALA A 352 24.48 10.20 -14.80
CA ALA A 352 23.69 8.99 -14.71
C ALA A 352 23.61 8.27 -16.07
N THR A 353 23.45 6.95 -16.04
CA THR A 353 23.10 6.12 -17.20
C THR A 353 21.58 5.92 -17.28
N VAL A 354 21.09 5.54 -18.47
CA VAL A 354 19.66 5.37 -18.73
C VAL A 354 19.33 3.91 -19.03
N VAL A 355 18.29 3.39 -18.36
CA VAL A 355 17.63 2.12 -18.68
C VAL A 355 16.23 2.43 -19.20
N ALA A 356 15.85 1.93 -20.37
CA ALA A 356 14.49 2.02 -20.87
C ALA A 356 13.74 0.71 -20.57
N GLU A 357 12.52 0.84 -20.07
CA GLU A 357 11.70 -0.31 -19.67
C GLU A 357 10.61 -0.65 -20.69
N GLY A 358 10.05 -1.85 -20.56
CA GLY A 358 8.90 -2.28 -21.36
C GLY A 358 9.17 -2.39 -22.86
N ILE A 359 10.40 -2.59 -23.27
CA ILE A 359 10.76 -2.75 -24.69
C ILE A 359 10.22 -4.08 -25.21
N GLU A 360 9.28 -4.02 -26.15
CA GLU A 360 8.64 -5.20 -26.74
C GLU A 360 8.97 -5.38 -28.21
N THR A 361 9.37 -4.32 -28.91
CA THR A 361 9.64 -4.33 -30.36
C THR A 361 11.11 -4.03 -30.67
N GLU A 362 11.58 -4.58 -31.80
CA GLU A 362 12.94 -4.29 -32.28
C GLU A 362 13.08 -2.85 -32.76
N ASP A 363 12.00 -2.28 -33.30
CA ASP A 363 11.98 -0.88 -33.78
C ASP A 363 12.15 0.11 -32.62
N ASP A 364 11.48 -0.12 -31.48
CA ASP A 364 11.65 0.70 -30.27
C ASP A 364 13.09 0.57 -29.72
N ALA A 365 13.62 -0.66 -29.67
CA ALA A 365 14.99 -0.90 -29.22
C ALA A 365 16.03 -0.18 -30.08
N LEU A 366 15.85 -0.16 -31.39
CA LEU A 366 16.71 0.55 -32.32
C LEU A 366 16.60 2.08 -32.16
N ALA A 367 15.39 2.60 -32.04
CA ALA A 367 15.15 4.04 -31.82
C ALA A 367 15.76 4.51 -30.47
N LEU A 368 15.59 3.74 -29.41
CA LEU A 368 16.21 4.01 -28.09
C LEU A 368 17.74 4.02 -28.19
N ARG A 369 18.33 3.06 -28.91
CA ARG A 369 19.77 3.03 -29.16
C ARG A 369 20.27 4.23 -29.96
N GLU A 370 19.51 4.72 -30.94
CA GLU A 370 19.83 5.92 -31.70
C GLU A 370 19.79 7.22 -30.88
N LEU A 371 19.01 7.16 -29.76
CA LEU A 371 18.92 8.24 -28.78
C LEU A 371 19.98 8.13 -27.66
N ASP A 372 20.97 7.22 -27.80
CA ASP A 372 22.02 6.96 -26.82
C ASP A 372 21.50 6.45 -25.46
N VAL A 373 20.35 5.74 -25.42
CA VAL A 373 19.94 5.01 -24.23
C VAL A 373 20.92 3.85 -23.99
N ASP A 374 21.46 3.75 -22.77
CA ASP A 374 22.58 2.85 -22.46
C ASP A 374 22.15 1.38 -22.42
N SER A 375 20.98 1.10 -21.85
CA SER A 375 20.47 -0.24 -21.66
C SER A 375 18.95 -0.32 -21.70
N GLY A 376 18.43 -1.51 -21.86
CA GLY A 376 17.00 -1.74 -21.96
C GLY A 376 16.55 -3.04 -21.30
N GLN A 377 15.29 -3.03 -20.90
CA GLN A 377 14.56 -4.13 -20.30
C GLN A 377 13.21 -4.27 -20.95
N GLY A 378 12.75 -5.49 -21.17
CA GLY A 378 11.44 -5.73 -21.76
C GLY A 378 11.31 -7.14 -22.34
N TRP A 379 10.10 -7.44 -22.85
CA TRP A 379 9.81 -8.77 -23.37
C TRP A 379 10.63 -9.14 -24.62
N LEU A 380 11.14 -8.15 -25.32
CA LEU A 380 12.07 -8.38 -26.46
C LEU A 380 13.33 -9.11 -25.99
N PHE A 381 13.84 -8.80 -24.82
CA PHE A 381 15.08 -9.36 -24.28
C PHE A 381 14.83 -10.58 -23.39
N GLY A 382 13.65 -10.68 -22.79
CA GLY A 382 13.23 -11.79 -21.96
C GLY A 382 12.12 -11.41 -20.98
N ARG A 383 11.23 -12.35 -20.72
CA ARG A 383 10.22 -12.19 -19.70
C ARG A 383 10.80 -12.48 -18.31
N PRO A 384 10.23 -11.91 -17.24
CA PRO A 384 10.59 -12.30 -15.89
C PRO A 384 10.43 -13.81 -15.70
N GLY A 385 11.47 -14.47 -15.19
CA GLY A 385 11.50 -15.91 -15.02
C GLY A 385 12.51 -16.37 -13.95
N PRO A 386 12.59 -17.68 -13.69
CA PRO A 386 13.60 -18.25 -12.79
C PRO A 386 15.01 -18.02 -13.35
N VAL A 387 16.02 -18.19 -12.49
CA VAL A 387 17.42 -17.92 -12.83
C VAL A 387 17.91 -18.73 -14.06
N GLU A 388 17.39 -19.92 -14.24
CA GLU A 388 17.73 -20.79 -15.39
C GLU A 388 17.28 -20.16 -16.71
N ALA A 389 16.10 -19.51 -16.72
CA ALA A 389 15.61 -18.79 -17.90
C ALA A 389 16.49 -17.57 -18.20
N LEU A 390 16.93 -16.85 -17.17
CA LEU A 390 17.86 -15.73 -17.32
C LEU A 390 19.19 -16.19 -17.92
N LEU A 391 19.75 -17.31 -17.45
CA LEU A 391 21.03 -17.84 -17.94
C LEU A 391 20.93 -18.36 -19.38
N ALA A 392 19.75 -18.74 -19.84
CA ALA A 392 19.49 -19.17 -21.22
C ALA A 392 19.25 -17.98 -22.18
N THR A 393 19.17 -16.74 -21.69
CA THR A 393 18.93 -15.55 -22.51
C THR A 393 20.11 -15.33 -23.48
N ALA A 394 19.82 -15.34 -24.78
CA ALA A 394 20.80 -15.08 -25.82
C ALA A 394 21.18 -13.59 -25.88
N THR A 395 22.39 -13.30 -26.35
CA THR A 395 22.78 -11.92 -26.68
C THR A 395 21.84 -11.34 -27.72
N TRP A 396 21.22 -10.20 -27.43
CA TRP A 396 20.38 -9.50 -28.40
C TRP A 396 21.25 -8.99 -29.56
N ARG A 397 20.86 -9.33 -30.77
CA ARG A 397 21.50 -8.83 -31.99
C ARG A 397 20.43 -8.27 -32.89
N PRO A 398 20.40 -6.94 -33.08
CA PRO A 398 19.43 -6.34 -33.98
C PRO A 398 19.60 -6.93 -35.37
N ALA A 399 18.50 -7.28 -36.03
CA ALA A 399 18.54 -7.65 -37.44
C ALA A 399 19.14 -6.46 -38.21
N ARG A 400 20.12 -6.73 -39.07
CA ARG A 400 20.69 -5.67 -39.92
C ARG A 400 19.55 -5.06 -40.73
N ALA A 401 19.36 -3.75 -40.62
CA ALA A 401 18.41 -3.04 -41.49
C ALA A 401 18.72 -3.39 -42.96
N PRO A 402 17.75 -3.84 -43.75
CA PRO A 402 17.95 -4.05 -45.17
C PRO A 402 18.18 -2.67 -45.79
N GLY A 403 19.42 -2.36 -46.14
CA GLY A 403 19.79 -1.22 -47.01
C GLY A 403 20.24 0.08 -46.36
N ALA A 404 21.22 0.03 -45.47
CA ALA A 404 22.09 1.21 -45.32
C ALA A 404 23.08 1.23 -46.51
N THR A 405 22.60 1.70 -47.63
CA THR A 405 23.47 2.16 -48.73
C THR A 405 24.32 3.32 -48.21
N ALA A 406 25.62 3.11 -48.13
CA ALA A 406 26.58 4.14 -47.77
C ALA A 406 26.30 5.41 -48.59
N ILE A 407 25.91 6.50 -47.93
CA ILE A 407 25.82 7.81 -48.54
C ILE A 407 27.25 8.17 -48.97
N PRO A 408 27.53 8.36 -50.27
CA PRO A 408 28.88 8.77 -50.70
C PRO A 408 29.17 10.15 -50.09
N ARG A 409 30.30 10.27 -49.41
CA ARG A 409 30.83 11.58 -48.98
C ARG A 409 30.90 12.47 -50.18
N SER A 410 29.97 13.42 -50.32
CA SER A 410 30.04 14.48 -51.30
C SER A 410 31.23 15.39 -50.98
N ARG A 411 32.07 15.58 -51.99
CA ARG A 411 33.24 16.46 -51.98
C ARG A 411 32.85 17.87 -51.51
N GLN A 412 33.68 18.42 -50.65
CA GLN A 412 33.67 19.84 -50.28
C GLN A 412 33.61 20.72 -51.53
N ALA A 413 32.51 21.41 -51.71
CA ALA A 413 32.47 22.57 -52.61
C ALA A 413 32.74 23.80 -51.73
N THR A 414 33.92 24.39 -51.94
CA THR A 414 34.25 25.72 -51.47
C THR A 414 33.46 26.70 -52.35
N ASP A 415 32.48 27.38 -51.80
CA ASP A 415 31.87 28.55 -52.42
C ASP A 415 31.90 29.74 -51.46
N HIS A 416 32.50 30.79 -52.02
CA HIS A 416 32.65 32.13 -51.49
C HIS A 416 31.25 32.74 -51.17
N LEU A 417 31.05 33.29 -49.96
CA LEU A 417 30.02 34.25 -49.68
C LEU A 417 30.62 35.67 -49.68
N PRO A 418 29.98 36.64 -50.38
CA PRO A 418 30.41 38.04 -50.33
C PRO A 418 29.93 38.72 -49.03
N GLY A 419 30.77 39.75 -48.67
CA GLY A 419 30.70 40.42 -47.37
C GLY A 419 29.38 41.12 -47.03
N VAL A 420 29.15 41.14 -45.74
CA VAL A 420 28.20 42.04 -45.08
C VAL A 420 28.97 42.83 -44.04
N GLU A 421 28.92 44.20 -44.25
CA GLU A 421 29.55 45.22 -43.40
C GLU A 421 28.92 45.20 -41.94
N PRO A 422 29.70 45.69 -40.96
CA PRO A 422 29.19 45.74 -39.55
C PRO A 422 28.33 46.99 -39.37
N VAL A 423 27.18 46.82 -38.72
CA VAL A 423 26.35 47.91 -38.19
C VAL A 423 26.67 48.07 -36.71
N ASP A 424 27.38 49.19 -36.43
CA ASP A 424 27.48 49.79 -35.10
C ASP A 424 26.13 50.31 -34.65
N ASN A 425 25.72 49.96 -33.45
CA ASN A 425 25.00 50.90 -32.58
C ASN A 425 25.00 50.44 -31.12
N PRO A 426 25.29 51.38 -30.18
CA PRO A 426 25.49 51.08 -28.79
C PRO A 426 24.24 51.32 -27.92
N ALA A 427 24.21 50.62 -26.80
CA ALA A 427 23.63 50.99 -25.53
C ALA A 427 22.15 51.40 -25.47
N GLN A 428 21.37 50.62 -24.71
CA GLN A 428 20.55 51.21 -23.66
C GLN A 428 20.35 50.16 -22.52
N VAL A 429 20.97 50.50 -21.42
CA VAL A 429 20.72 49.95 -20.04
C VAL A 429 19.45 50.64 -19.54
N LEU A 430 18.53 49.87 -19.00
CA LEU A 430 17.65 50.32 -17.91
C LEU A 430 17.23 49.12 -17.04
N PRO A 431 17.22 49.33 -15.71
CA PRO A 431 16.99 48.28 -14.69
C PRO A 431 15.53 48.22 -14.24
N LEU A 432 15.07 47.03 -13.86
CA LEU A 432 14.32 46.79 -12.62
C LEU A 432 14.17 45.28 -12.45
#